data_f38a680c3154bb0af666498af4758e74
#
_entry.id   f38a680c3154bb0af666498af4758e74
#
_cell.length_a   1.000
_cell.length_b   1.000
_cell.length_c   1.000
_cell.angle_alpha   90.00
_cell.angle_beta   90.00
_cell.angle_gamma   90.00
#
_symmetry.space_group_name_H-M   'P 1'
#
loop_
_entity.id
_entity.type
_entity.pdbx_description
1 polymer ?
#
loop_
_entity_poly.entity_id
_entity_poly.type
_entity_poly.pdbx_seq_one_letter_code
_entity_poly.pdbx_strand_id
1 'polypeptide(L)'
;MDHEDFVFSLMHAEPAVFDAAVIDSDGNLVYQTDNWEISADVDQINHLVTEVLKEDGKKSPSLKIMKLKYMIVEFTPERIIATNVQRKGHIILAPVGKGKASLVTYIDPSKGPRDALFNVQNFASKLEDEF
;
A
#
# COMPACT_ATOMS: atom_id res chain seq x y z
N MET A 1 6.58 -2.19 -18.41
CA MET A 1 5.28 -2.61 -17.82
C MET A 1 4.32 -1.43 -17.81
N ASP A 2 3.06 -1.70 -18.15
CA ASP A 2 2.00 -0.72 -17.99
C ASP A 2 1.44 -0.86 -16.56
N HIS A 3 1.61 0.17 -15.75
CA HIS A 3 1.17 0.14 -14.36
C HIS A 3 -0.36 0.07 -14.23
N GLU A 4 -1.09 0.66 -15.17
CA GLU A 4 -2.55 0.56 -15.20
C GLU A 4 -2.99 -0.89 -15.39
N ASP A 5 -2.40 -1.58 -16.37
CA ASP A 5 -2.70 -3.00 -16.61
C ASP A 5 -2.32 -3.86 -15.41
N PHE A 6 -1.19 -3.56 -14.78
CA PHE A 6 -0.75 -4.27 -13.58
C PHE A 6 -1.79 -4.15 -12.46
N VAL A 7 -2.25 -2.93 -12.20
CA VAL A 7 -3.21 -2.67 -11.12
C VAL A 7 -4.57 -3.30 -11.46
N PHE A 8 -5.01 -3.22 -12.71
CA PHE A 8 -6.25 -3.87 -13.12
C PHE A 8 -6.17 -5.38 -12.94
N SER A 9 -5.02 -5.99 -13.23
CA SER A 9 -4.81 -7.43 -13.00
C SER A 9 -4.90 -7.77 -11.51
N LEU A 10 -4.33 -6.93 -10.65
CA LEU A 10 -4.44 -7.10 -9.21
C LEU A 10 -5.89 -7.04 -8.75
N MET A 11 -6.62 -6.00 -9.19
CA MET A 11 -8.02 -5.81 -8.78
C MET A 11 -8.91 -6.93 -9.30
N HIS A 12 -8.60 -7.48 -10.47
CA HIS A 12 -9.31 -8.63 -11.01
C HIS A 12 -9.03 -9.90 -10.20
N ALA A 13 -7.76 -10.13 -9.84
CA ALA A 13 -7.37 -11.29 -9.05
C ALA A 13 -7.85 -11.21 -7.60
N GLU A 14 -7.98 -9.99 -7.07
CA GLU A 14 -8.40 -9.74 -5.71
C GLU A 14 -9.47 -8.65 -5.65
N PRO A 15 -10.76 -9.03 -5.76
CA PRO A 15 -11.84 -8.03 -5.76
C PRO A 15 -11.96 -7.19 -4.49
N ALA A 16 -11.32 -7.60 -3.39
CA ALA A 16 -11.31 -6.79 -2.17
C ALA A 16 -10.44 -5.53 -2.31
N VAL A 17 -9.57 -5.47 -3.31
CA VAL A 17 -8.76 -4.27 -3.59
C VAL A 17 -9.62 -3.31 -4.42
N PHE A 18 -10.02 -2.21 -3.79
CA PHE A 18 -10.83 -1.18 -4.46
C PHE A 18 -9.99 -0.14 -5.19
N ASP A 19 -8.81 0.16 -4.64
CA ASP A 19 -7.90 1.14 -5.23
C ASP A 19 -6.46 0.72 -4.99
N ALA A 20 -5.56 1.17 -5.85
CA ALA A 20 -4.14 0.90 -5.69
C ALA A 20 -3.30 2.02 -6.28
N ALA A 21 -2.09 2.15 -5.76
CA ALA A 21 -1.11 3.12 -6.25
C ALA A 21 0.29 2.51 -6.16
N VAL A 22 1.18 2.99 -7.02
CA VAL A 22 2.60 2.60 -7.04
C VAL A 22 3.42 3.85 -6.82
N ILE A 23 4.36 3.78 -5.87
CA ILE A 23 5.25 4.88 -5.51
C ILE A 23 6.68 4.37 -5.66
N ASP A 24 7.56 5.15 -6.33
CA ASP A 24 8.95 4.73 -6.51
C ASP A 24 9.82 5.07 -5.28
N SER A 25 11.11 4.70 -5.33
CA SER A 25 12.03 4.89 -4.20
C SER A 25 12.33 6.36 -3.90
N ASP A 26 12.10 7.24 -4.85
CA ASP A 26 12.31 8.69 -4.65
C ASP A 26 11.07 9.38 -4.10
N GLY A 27 10.00 8.62 -3.84
CA GLY A 27 8.76 9.18 -3.34
C GLY A 27 7.87 9.76 -4.42
N ASN A 28 8.09 9.39 -5.68
CA ASN A 28 7.25 9.84 -6.78
C ASN A 28 6.08 8.90 -6.99
N LEU A 29 4.90 9.47 -7.17
CA LEU A 29 3.70 8.70 -7.50
C LEU A 29 3.77 8.28 -8.97
N VAL A 30 3.95 6.98 -9.20
CA VAL A 30 4.07 6.42 -10.56
C VAL A 30 2.70 6.16 -11.17
N TYR A 31 1.76 5.67 -10.36
CA TYR A 31 0.39 5.38 -10.80
C TYR A 31 -0.57 5.39 -9.62
N GLN A 32 -1.81 5.79 -9.87
CA GLN A 32 -2.91 5.63 -8.91
C GLN A 32 -4.21 5.41 -9.69
N THR A 33 -5.14 4.67 -9.09
CA THR A 33 -6.47 4.50 -9.66
C THR A 33 -7.23 5.83 -9.68
N ASP A 34 -8.12 6.00 -10.67
CA ASP A 34 -8.70 7.30 -11.01
C ASP A 34 -9.39 8.03 -9.86
N ASN A 35 -10.07 7.30 -8.99
CA ASN A 35 -10.84 7.91 -7.92
C ASN A 35 -10.10 7.99 -6.59
N TRP A 36 -8.81 7.66 -6.57
CA TRP A 36 -8.02 7.60 -5.35
C TRP A 36 -6.86 8.59 -5.40
N GLU A 37 -7.14 9.82 -5.01
CA GLU A 37 -6.16 10.90 -5.09
C GLU A 37 -5.29 10.92 -3.83
N ILE A 38 -4.10 10.32 -3.91
CA ILE A 38 -3.20 10.18 -2.77
C ILE A 38 -1.90 11.00 -2.91
N SER A 39 -1.81 11.87 -3.90
CA SER A 39 -0.57 12.62 -4.14
C SER A 39 -0.14 13.43 -2.91
N ALA A 40 -1.09 13.94 -2.12
CA ALA A 40 -0.79 14.68 -0.90
C ALA A 40 -0.27 13.78 0.24
N ASP A 41 -0.41 12.47 0.11
CA ASP A 41 -0.08 11.51 1.18
C ASP A 41 1.22 10.74 0.90
N VAL A 42 1.82 10.95 -0.27
CA VAL A 42 3.00 10.17 -0.71
C VAL A 42 4.17 10.31 0.24
N ASP A 43 4.44 11.52 0.75
CA ASP A 43 5.56 11.74 1.67
C ASP A 43 5.42 10.93 2.95
N GLN A 44 4.21 10.86 3.50
CA GLN A 44 3.94 10.08 4.70
C GLN A 44 4.12 8.59 4.43
N ILE A 45 3.61 8.12 3.30
CA ILE A 45 3.75 6.71 2.90
C ILE A 45 5.22 6.35 2.73
N ASN A 46 5.97 7.19 2.04
CA ASN A 46 7.40 6.96 1.80
C ASN A 46 8.18 6.93 3.12
N HIS A 47 7.83 7.82 4.05
CA HIS A 47 8.44 7.83 5.37
C HIS A 47 8.21 6.52 6.12
N LEU A 48 6.99 5.99 6.08
CA LEU A 48 6.66 4.72 6.73
C LEU A 48 7.47 3.56 6.13
N VAL A 49 7.61 3.52 4.81
CA VAL A 49 8.39 2.48 4.14
C VAL A 49 9.86 2.59 4.54
N THR A 50 10.40 3.80 4.57
CA THR A 50 11.78 4.03 5.00
C THR A 50 12.00 3.53 6.42
N GLU A 51 11.10 3.84 7.34
CA GLU A 51 11.23 3.43 8.73
C GLU A 51 11.09 1.93 8.92
N VAL A 52 10.13 1.28 8.23
CA VAL A 52 9.91 -0.16 8.39
C VAL A 52 11.08 -0.99 7.88
N LEU A 53 11.83 -0.47 6.93
CA LEU A 53 12.99 -1.16 6.36
C LEU A 53 14.26 -0.97 7.18
N LYS A 54 14.28 -0.06 8.14
CA LYS A 54 15.41 0.11 9.04
C LYS A 54 15.38 -0.95 10.13
N GLU A 55 16.54 -1.43 10.54
CA GLU A 55 16.66 -2.41 11.62
C GLU A 55 16.04 -1.89 12.93
N ASP A 56 16.23 -0.61 13.22
CA ASP A 56 15.71 0.04 14.42
C ASP A 56 14.68 1.11 14.08
N GLY A 57 13.95 0.94 12.99
CA GLY A 57 12.95 1.90 12.55
C GLY A 57 11.82 2.06 13.54
N LYS A 58 11.31 3.29 13.62
CA LYS A 58 10.25 3.62 14.57
C LYS A 58 8.88 3.34 13.97
N LYS A 59 8.09 2.53 14.68
CA LYS A 59 6.71 2.28 14.32
C LYS A 59 5.86 3.53 14.57
N SER A 60 5.09 3.92 13.55
CA SER A 60 4.10 4.98 13.70
C SER A 60 2.76 4.37 14.14
N PRO A 61 1.96 5.07 14.96
CA PRO A 61 0.69 4.52 15.42
C PRO A 61 -0.41 4.56 14.37
N SER A 62 -0.31 5.44 13.39
CA SER A 62 -1.38 5.65 12.42
C SER A 62 -0.84 6.17 11.08
N LEU A 63 -1.69 6.07 10.07
CA LEU A 63 -1.45 6.52 8.72
C LEU A 63 -2.69 7.28 8.27
N LYS A 64 -2.52 8.41 7.58
CA LYS A 64 -3.65 9.19 7.08
C LYS A 64 -3.62 9.21 5.55
N ILE A 65 -4.69 8.78 4.92
CA ILE A 65 -4.83 8.80 3.47
C ILE A 65 -6.17 9.42 3.11
N MET A 66 -6.14 10.43 2.23
CA MET A 66 -7.33 11.15 1.79
C MET A 66 -8.18 11.62 2.98
N LYS A 67 -7.50 12.14 4.01
CA LYS A 67 -8.12 12.66 5.24
C LYS A 67 -8.75 11.61 6.14
N LEU A 68 -8.65 10.33 5.81
CA LEU A 68 -9.09 9.24 6.69
C LEU A 68 -7.90 8.69 7.47
N LYS A 69 -8.11 8.48 8.76
CA LYS A 69 -7.09 7.94 9.65
C LYS A 69 -7.23 6.43 9.75
N TYR A 70 -6.10 5.74 9.57
CA TYR A 70 -6.01 4.29 9.68
C TYR A 70 -5.03 3.96 10.79
N MET A 71 -5.44 3.11 11.74
CA MET A 71 -4.55 2.68 12.83
C MET A 71 -3.66 1.55 12.32
N ILE A 72 -2.36 1.68 12.51
CA ILE A 72 -1.41 0.66 12.05
C ILE A 72 -1.48 -0.53 13.02
N VAL A 73 -1.86 -1.68 12.48
CA VAL A 73 -2.01 -2.92 13.25
C VAL A 73 -0.90 -3.92 12.98
N GLU A 74 -0.15 -3.75 11.88
CA GLU A 74 1.03 -4.57 11.61
C GLU A 74 2.08 -3.71 10.90
N PHE A 75 3.34 -3.83 11.34
CA PHE A 75 4.43 -2.99 10.86
C PHE A 75 5.67 -3.86 10.69
N THR A 76 5.84 -4.44 9.51
CA THR A 76 6.98 -5.32 9.17
C THR A 76 7.55 -4.92 7.80
N PRO A 77 8.80 -5.30 7.50
CA PRO A 77 9.37 -5.02 6.18
C PRO A 77 8.61 -5.64 5.00
N GLU A 78 7.83 -6.69 5.26
CA GLU A 78 7.03 -7.34 4.23
C GLU A 78 5.74 -6.61 3.95
N ARG A 79 5.17 -5.94 4.99
CA ARG A 79 3.89 -5.26 4.85
C ARG A 79 3.58 -4.37 6.03
N ILE A 80 2.85 -3.31 5.75
CA ILE A 80 2.23 -2.47 6.78
C ILE A 80 0.72 -2.58 6.57
N ILE A 81 -0.01 -2.96 7.61
CA ILE A 81 -1.47 -3.07 7.56
C ILE A 81 -2.06 -2.05 8.51
N ALA A 82 -3.03 -1.27 8.02
CA ALA A 82 -3.72 -0.26 8.81
C ALA A 82 -5.23 -0.36 8.60
N THR A 83 -6.00 -0.07 9.65
CA THR A 83 -7.46 -0.23 9.64
C THR A 83 -8.12 1.05 10.15
N ASN A 84 -9.17 1.49 9.44
CA ASN A 84 -9.97 2.62 9.88
C ASN A 84 -10.94 2.17 10.99
N VAL A 85 -10.92 2.87 12.13
CA VAL A 85 -11.72 2.50 13.30
C VAL A 85 -13.23 2.69 13.08
N GLN A 86 -13.62 3.48 12.08
CA GLN A 86 -15.02 3.70 11.74
C GLN A 86 -15.51 2.75 10.63
N ARG A 87 -14.76 1.69 10.37
CA ARG A 87 -15.08 0.65 9.38
C ARG A 87 -15.16 1.18 7.94
N LYS A 88 -14.31 2.16 7.61
CA LYS A 88 -14.23 2.74 6.25
C LYS A 88 -13.14 2.10 5.40
N GLY A 89 -12.65 0.95 5.79
CA GLY A 89 -11.70 0.17 5.00
C GLY A 89 -10.36 -0.03 5.65
N HIS A 90 -9.46 -0.62 4.87
CA HIS A 90 -8.12 -0.96 5.32
C HIS A 90 -7.10 -0.53 4.28
N ILE A 91 -5.85 -0.35 4.73
CA ILE A 91 -4.72 -0.09 3.83
C ILE A 91 -3.75 -1.26 3.99
N ILE A 92 -3.29 -1.80 2.86
CA ILE A 92 -2.14 -2.69 2.84
C ILE A 92 -1.06 -1.97 2.03
N LEU A 93 0.07 -1.71 2.67
CA LEU A 93 1.23 -1.09 2.07
C LEU A 93 2.32 -2.15 1.98
N ALA A 94 2.68 -2.54 0.77
CA ALA A 94 3.68 -3.59 0.54
C ALA A 94 4.94 -2.97 -0.07
N PRO A 95 6.06 -2.93 0.68
CA PRO A 95 7.33 -2.53 0.09
C PRO A 95 7.75 -3.50 -1.02
N VAL A 96 8.31 -2.97 -2.09
CA VAL A 96 8.76 -3.74 -3.24
C VAL A 96 10.30 -3.77 -3.23
N GLY A 97 10.87 -4.97 -3.25
CA GLY A 97 12.30 -5.14 -3.44
C GLY A 97 13.19 -4.29 -2.52
N LYS A 98 13.01 -4.38 -1.21
CA LYS A 98 13.82 -3.65 -0.22
C LYS A 98 13.77 -2.12 -0.40
N GLY A 99 12.64 -1.59 -0.83
CA GLY A 99 12.46 -0.15 -0.94
C GLY A 99 12.63 0.41 -2.34
N LYS A 100 12.71 -0.43 -3.35
CA LYS A 100 12.73 0.04 -4.75
C LYS A 100 11.44 0.76 -5.12
N ALA A 101 10.34 0.35 -4.52
CA ALA A 101 9.03 0.94 -4.75
C ALA A 101 8.10 0.53 -3.62
N SER A 102 6.87 1.00 -3.67
CA SER A 102 5.82 0.61 -2.73
C SER A 102 4.50 0.43 -3.48
N LEU A 103 3.79 -0.64 -3.14
CA LEU A 103 2.44 -0.87 -3.64
C LEU A 103 1.47 -0.54 -2.50
N VAL A 104 0.59 0.43 -2.70
CA VAL A 104 -0.38 0.88 -1.70
C VAL A 104 -1.76 0.47 -2.17
N THR A 105 -2.53 -0.20 -1.31
CA THR A 105 -3.87 -0.67 -1.67
C THR A 105 -4.91 -0.25 -0.65
N TYR A 106 -6.11 0.06 -1.14
CA TYR A 106 -7.28 0.32 -0.31
C TYR A 106 -8.20 -0.89 -0.38
N ILE A 107 -8.51 -1.46 0.79
CA ILE A 107 -9.22 -2.73 0.89
C ILE A 107 -10.66 -2.49 1.34
N ASP A 108 -11.59 -3.21 0.72
CA ASP A 108 -13.01 -3.23 0.98
C ASP A 108 -13.29 -3.30 2.50
N PRO A 109 -14.06 -2.33 3.05
CA PRO A 109 -14.39 -2.35 4.48
C PRO A 109 -15.17 -3.58 4.93
N SER A 110 -15.84 -4.28 4.01
CA SER A 110 -16.60 -5.49 4.35
C SER A 110 -15.72 -6.74 4.43
N LYS A 111 -14.43 -6.63 4.08
CA LYS A 111 -13.47 -7.73 4.11
C LYS A 111 -12.40 -7.47 5.16
N GLY A 112 -11.75 -8.54 5.64
CA GLY A 112 -10.57 -8.39 6.48
C GLY A 112 -9.35 -8.11 5.61
N PRO A 113 -8.38 -7.30 6.08
CA PRO A 113 -7.20 -7.03 5.28
C PRO A 113 -6.39 -8.29 4.97
N ARG A 114 -6.41 -9.28 5.87
CA ARG A 114 -5.66 -10.51 5.66
C ARG A 114 -6.22 -11.37 4.54
N ASP A 115 -7.48 -11.19 4.20
CA ASP A 115 -8.09 -11.91 3.08
C ASP A 115 -7.47 -11.51 1.75
N ALA A 116 -7.04 -10.25 1.63
CA ALA A 116 -6.42 -9.73 0.41
C ALA A 116 -4.89 -9.79 0.43
N LEU A 117 -4.30 -10.04 1.59
CA LEU A 117 -2.86 -9.90 1.80
C LEU A 117 -2.01 -10.75 0.86
N PHE A 118 -2.37 -12.02 0.68
CA PHE A 118 -1.60 -12.92 -0.17
C PHE A 118 -1.47 -12.37 -1.59
N ASN A 119 -2.59 -11.96 -2.18
CA ASN A 119 -2.58 -11.44 -3.55
C ASN A 119 -1.84 -10.11 -3.65
N VAL A 120 -2.01 -9.22 -2.67
CA VAL A 120 -1.30 -7.93 -2.68
C VAL A 120 0.20 -8.17 -2.62
N GLN A 121 0.68 -9.02 -1.73
CA GLN A 121 2.12 -9.30 -1.62
C GLN A 121 2.65 -10.02 -2.86
N ASN A 122 1.88 -10.93 -3.44
CA ASN A 122 2.27 -11.63 -4.65
C ASN A 122 2.44 -10.65 -5.82
N PHE A 123 1.53 -9.70 -5.97
CA PHE A 123 1.64 -8.68 -7.02
C PHE A 123 2.77 -7.69 -6.73
N ALA A 124 2.99 -7.32 -5.47
CA ALA A 124 4.14 -6.46 -5.10
C ALA A 124 5.45 -7.13 -5.51
N SER A 125 5.57 -8.44 -5.28
CA SER A 125 6.74 -9.21 -5.68
C SER A 125 6.99 -9.15 -7.19
N LYS A 126 5.94 -9.13 -7.99
CA LYS A 126 6.07 -9.02 -9.45
C LYS A 126 6.57 -7.65 -9.89
N LEU A 127 6.33 -6.60 -9.10
CA LEU A 127 6.82 -5.26 -9.41
C LEU A 127 8.33 -5.12 -9.20
N GLU A 128 8.94 -6.00 -8.44
CA GLU A 128 10.36 -5.90 -8.13
C GLU A 128 11.23 -5.81 -9.37
N ASP A 129 10.89 -6.57 -10.40
CA ASP A 129 11.65 -6.62 -11.66
C ASP A 129 11.50 -5.35 -12.50
N GLU A 130 10.53 -4.49 -12.19
CA GLU A 130 10.25 -3.26 -12.92
C GLU A 130 10.98 -2.04 -12.34
N PHE A 131 11.59 -2.20 -11.18
CA PHE A 131 12.33 -1.16 -10.48
C PHE A 131 13.75 -1.68 -10.11
#